data_7a3db7fd3c897459cb6fbfea4b8b1b07
#
_entry.id   7a3db7fd3c897459cb6fbfea4b8b1b07
#
_cell.length_a   1.000
_cell.length_b   1.000
_cell.length_c   1.000
_cell.angle_alpha   90.00
_cell.angle_beta   90.00
_cell.angle_gamma   90.00
#
_symmetry.space_group_name_H-M   'P 1'
#
loop_
_entity.id
_entity.type
_entity.pdbx_description
1 polymer ?
#
loop_
_entity_poly.entity_id
_entity_poly.type
_entity_poly.pdbx_seq_one_letter_code
_entity_poly.pdbx_strand_id
1 'polypeptide(L)'
;MIVDDIRQQLSNIQKSLELIQAVFDINKLQQEYDEIIKKQAEPDYYNDMKMVQATGKRLVWVESTIKRVVTLVRRYNDIVDTLAELTDEDDLWEEMNEEVDEVAKLVEELRLSALLRGKYDSGDAILTIQAGAGGTEAQDWAEMLLRMYTRYADKRGYKVTVIDNTPGDGAGIKGATILISGANAYGYLKAEKGVHRLVRISPFDSNARRHTSFASVEVMPEIENSDEIEIKDSDLKIDTFHAGGCGGQGVNTTDSAVRIRHIPTGIVVTCQNQRSQIQNREFAMNVLRGKLAQLQEEQQQKDIKEVQGTLKKIEWGSQIRNYVFCPYTLVKDLRTDYETSNVGAVMDGDIQEFINEYLKKSEA
;
A
#
# COMPACT_ATOMS: atom_id res chain seq x y z
N MET A 1 28.72 11.66 25.81
CA MET A 1 28.43 10.95 24.53
C MET A 1 26.96 10.58 24.46
N ILE A 2 26.43 9.71 25.32
CA ILE A 2 24.98 9.33 25.32
C ILE A 2 24.05 10.56 25.50
N VAL A 3 24.37 11.45 26.44
CA VAL A 3 23.57 12.66 26.72
C VAL A 3 23.48 13.61 25.53
N ASP A 4 24.57 13.80 24.81
CA ASP A 4 24.61 14.68 23.65
C ASP A 4 23.84 14.08 22.47
N ASP A 5 23.91 12.75 22.29
CA ASP A 5 23.15 12.02 21.28
C ASP A 5 21.64 12.11 21.56
N ILE A 6 21.21 11.93 22.80
CA ILE A 6 19.82 12.09 23.23
C ILE A 6 19.32 13.51 22.97
N ARG A 7 20.10 14.54 23.32
CA ARG A 7 19.71 15.94 23.06
C ARG A 7 19.57 16.24 21.56
N GLN A 8 20.44 15.69 20.74
CA GLN A 8 20.35 15.84 19.29
C GLN A 8 19.12 15.14 18.72
N GLN A 9 18.83 13.93 19.18
CA GLN A 9 17.63 13.19 18.79
C GLN A 9 16.36 13.96 19.19
N LEU A 10 16.28 14.47 20.43
CA LEU A 10 15.14 15.29 20.89
C LEU A 10 14.93 16.54 20.04
N SER A 11 16.02 17.23 19.64
CA SER A 11 15.89 18.38 18.74
C SER A 11 15.32 17.99 17.38
N ASN A 12 15.65 16.79 16.84
CA ASN A 12 15.10 16.27 15.60
C ASN A 12 13.65 15.85 15.77
N ILE A 13 13.31 15.21 16.88
CA ILE A 13 11.93 14.85 17.24
C ILE A 13 11.06 16.09 17.31
N GLN A 14 11.53 17.15 17.98
CA GLN A 14 10.80 18.42 18.12
C GLN A 14 10.46 19.01 16.75
N LYS A 15 11.45 19.12 15.86
CA LYS A 15 11.22 19.65 14.50
C LYS A 15 10.20 18.83 13.73
N SER A 16 10.27 17.50 13.87
CA SER A 16 9.32 16.59 13.22
C SER A 16 7.92 16.74 13.80
N LEU A 17 7.78 16.92 15.12
CA LEU A 17 6.49 17.17 15.76
C LEU A 17 5.89 18.52 15.35
N GLU A 18 6.70 19.57 15.23
CA GLU A 18 6.24 20.87 14.70
C GLU A 18 5.70 20.76 13.28
N LEU A 19 6.37 20.01 12.40
CA LEU A 19 5.90 19.73 11.05
C LEU A 19 4.59 18.93 11.06
N ILE A 20 4.51 17.89 11.90
CA ILE A 20 3.31 17.07 12.06
C ILE A 20 2.13 17.93 12.52
N GLN A 21 2.33 18.78 13.54
CA GLN A 21 1.29 19.68 14.04
C GLN A 21 0.85 20.72 13.01
N ALA A 22 1.77 21.20 12.17
CA ALA A 22 1.44 22.11 11.08
C ALA A 22 0.59 21.42 9.98
N VAL A 23 0.83 20.13 9.73
CA VAL A 23 0.10 19.33 8.74
C VAL A 23 -1.24 18.86 9.29
N PHE A 24 -1.22 18.27 10.48
CA PHE A 24 -2.41 17.84 11.20
C PHE A 24 -2.85 18.94 12.15
N ASP A 25 -3.65 19.88 11.65
CA ASP A 25 -4.27 20.91 12.49
C ASP A 25 -5.25 20.25 13.45
N ILE A 26 -4.76 19.95 14.67
CA ILE A 26 -5.53 19.24 15.70
C ILE A 26 -6.85 19.95 16.01
N ASN A 27 -6.86 21.30 15.96
CA ASN A 27 -8.08 22.05 16.25
C ASN A 27 -9.13 21.81 15.15
N LYS A 28 -8.72 21.78 13.87
CA LYS A 28 -9.62 21.45 12.77
C LYS A 28 -10.09 20.00 12.82
N LEU A 29 -9.18 19.07 13.13
CA LEU A 29 -9.55 17.67 13.28
C LEU A 29 -10.54 17.47 14.44
N GLN A 30 -10.37 18.18 15.54
CA GLN A 30 -11.32 18.14 16.67
C GLN A 30 -12.68 18.71 16.28
N GLN A 31 -12.72 19.82 15.53
CA GLN A 31 -13.97 20.39 15.00
C GLN A 31 -14.67 19.39 14.05
N GLU A 32 -13.91 18.77 13.14
CA GLU A 32 -14.44 17.74 12.24
C GLU A 32 -15.01 16.55 13.01
N TYR A 33 -14.30 16.07 14.02
CA TYR A 33 -14.78 15.03 14.91
C TYR A 33 -16.12 15.38 15.54
N ASP A 34 -16.21 16.57 16.14
CA ASP A 34 -17.44 17.06 16.79
C ASP A 34 -18.60 17.22 15.80
N GLU A 35 -18.33 17.66 14.57
CA GLU A 35 -19.32 17.76 13.50
C GLU A 35 -19.84 16.39 13.06
N ILE A 36 -18.96 15.38 12.92
CA ILE A 36 -19.36 14.02 12.57
C ILE A 36 -20.24 13.44 13.69
N ILE A 37 -19.84 13.60 14.96
CA ILE A 37 -20.65 13.13 16.09
C ILE A 37 -22.01 13.79 16.12
N LYS A 38 -22.11 15.11 15.84
CA LYS A 38 -23.39 15.81 15.74
C LYS A 38 -24.26 15.23 14.61
N LYS A 39 -23.69 14.98 13.43
CA LYS A 39 -24.40 14.37 12.30
C LYS A 39 -24.91 12.97 12.63
N GLN A 40 -24.13 12.17 13.36
CA GLN A 40 -24.55 10.83 13.79
C GLN A 40 -25.75 10.86 14.76
N ALA A 41 -25.96 11.96 15.47
CA ALA A 41 -27.10 12.16 16.37
C ALA A 41 -28.39 12.55 15.64
N GLU A 42 -28.35 12.88 14.35
CA GLU A 42 -29.51 13.23 13.57
C GLU A 42 -30.40 12.01 13.27
N PRO A 43 -31.74 12.11 13.38
CA PRO A 43 -32.64 10.96 13.21
C PRO A 43 -32.55 10.28 11.84
N ASP A 44 -32.22 11.05 10.79
CA ASP A 44 -32.17 10.58 9.40
C ASP A 44 -30.80 10.04 8.97
N TYR A 45 -29.77 10.17 9.83
CA TYR A 45 -28.39 9.80 9.51
C TYR A 45 -28.28 8.34 9.05
N TYR A 46 -28.97 7.42 9.71
CA TYR A 46 -28.90 5.98 9.44
C TYR A 46 -29.69 5.53 8.21
N ASN A 47 -30.42 6.42 7.57
CA ASN A 47 -31.18 6.11 6.35
C ASN A 47 -30.26 5.98 5.12
N ASP A 48 -29.08 6.63 5.13
CA ASP A 48 -28.09 6.53 4.07
C ASP A 48 -26.88 5.68 4.51
N MET A 49 -26.93 4.39 4.20
CA MET A 49 -25.86 3.45 4.55
C MET A 49 -24.49 3.83 3.98
N LYS A 50 -24.44 4.48 2.81
CA LYS A 50 -23.18 4.90 2.20
C LYS A 50 -22.55 6.05 2.99
N MET A 51 -23.37 7.03 3.37
CA MET A 51 -22.94 8.14 4.21
C MET A 51 -22.48 7.66 5.58
N VAL A 52 -23.18 6.68 6.18
CA VAL A 52 -22.81 6.06 7.47
C VAL A 52 -21.45 5.40 7.39
N GLN A 53 -21.18 4.62 6.32
CA GLN A 53 -19.88 3.96 6.15
C GLN A 53 -18.73 4.95 5.92
N ALA A 54 -18.93 5.94 5.04
CA ALA A 54 -17.92 6.94 4.74
C ALA A 54 -17.56 7.79 5.96
N THR A 55 -18.58 8.29 6.67
CA THR A 55 -18.38 9.09 7.89
C THR A 55 -17.83 8.24 9.03
N GLY A 56 -18.20 6.96 9.14
CA GLY A 56 -17.66 6.04 10.14
C GLY A 56 -16.16 5.79 9.94
N LYS A 57 -15.72 5.49 8.71
CA LYS A 57 -14.28 5.38 8.37
C LYS A 57 -13.53 6.67 8.69
N ARG A 58 -14.11 7.81 8.31
CA ARG A 58 -13.50 9.12 8.55
C ARG A 58 -13.38 9.42 10.04
N LEU A 59 -14.40 9.13 10.84
CA LEU A 59 -14.40 9.31 12.29
C LEU A 59 -13.28 8.52 12.95
N VAL A 60 -13.15 7.23 12.63
CA VAL A 60 -12.08 6.37 13.15
C VAL A 60 -10.71 6.93 12.79
N TRP A 61 -10.53 7.41 11.56
CA TRP A 61 -9.27 8.01 11.14
C TRP A 61 -8.96 9.30 11.90
N VAL A 62 -9.93 10.22 12.04
CA VAL A 62 -9.77 11.48 12.77
C VAL A 62 -9.42 11.20 14.23
N GLU A 63 -10.20 10.34 14.90
CA GLU A 63 -9.99 9.99 16.30
C GLU A 63 -8.61 9.36 16.52
N SER A 64 -8.23 8.38 15.69
CA SER A 64 -6.93 7.72 15.80
C SER A 64 -5.77 8.69 15.56
N THR A 65 -5.91 9.62 14.61
CA THR A 65 -4.89 10.64 14.31
C THR A 65 -4.72 11.60 15.47
N ILE A 66 -5.82 12.16 15.99
CA ILE A 66 -5.79 13.04 17.18
C ILE A 66 -5.10 12.33 18.34
N LYS A 67 -5.55 11.11 18.66
CA LYS A 67 -5.00 10.32 19.76
C LYS A 67 -3.50 10.07 19.60
N ARG A 68 -3.05 9.71 18.40
CA ARG A 68 -1.63 9.47 18.11
C ARG A 68 -0.79 10.73 18.30
N VAL A 69 -1.21 11.87 17.72
CA VAL A 69 -0.47 13.13 17.83
C VAL A 69 -0.41 13.59 19.29
N VAL A 70 -1.56 13.61 19.99
CA VAL A 70 -1.61 14.04 21.40
C VAL A 70 -0.76 13.14 22.29
N THR A 71 -0.81 11.82 22.07
CA THR A 71 0.02 10.87 22.86
C THR A 71 1.51 11.09 22.61
N LEU A 72 1.92 11.30 21.37
CA LEU A 72 3.34 11.53 21.04
C LEU A 72 3.86 12.85 21.61
N VAL A 73 3.07 13.93 21.51
CA VAL A 73 3.43 15.22 22.12
C VAL A 73 3.57 15.09 23.64
N ARG A 74 2.64 14.35 24.29
CA ARG A 74 2.72 14.12 25.72
C ARG A 74 3.97 13.31 26.08
N ARG A 75 4.22 12.16 25.41
CA ARG A 75 5.43 11.34 25.65
C ARG A 75 6.71 12.16 25.46
N TYR A 76 6.77 12.99 24.41
CA TYR A 76 7.92 13.89 24.19
C TYR A 76 8.12 14.86 25.36
N ASN A 77 7.05 15.51 25.86
CA ASN A 77 7.14 16.41 26.99
C ASN A 77 7.55 15.67 28.27
N ASP A 78 6.97 14.50 28.54
CA ASP A 78 7.32 13.66 29.70
C ASP A 78 8.84 13.30 29.68
N ILE A 79 9.40 12.99 28.48
CA ILE A 79 10.84 12.74 28.31
C ILE A 79 11.65 14.00 28.62
N VAL A 80 11.26 15.16 28.07
CA VAL A 80 11.99 16.42 28.28
C VAL A 80 11.99 16.81 29.74
N ASP A 81 10.85 16.69 30.44
CA ASP A 81 10.71 16.99 31.86
C ASP A 81 11.57 16.03 32.70
N THR A 82 11.54 14.72 32.39
CA THR A 82 12.37 13.74 33.11
C THR A 82 13.87 14.02 32.92
N LEU A 83 14.30 14.32 31.70
CA LEU A 83 15.71 14.62 31.40
C LEU A 83 16.19 15.93 32.04
N ALA A 84 15.28 16.86 32.34
CA ALA A 84 15.63 18.10 33.12
C ALA A 84 15.93 17.83 34.58
N GLU A 85 15.41 16.72 35.11
CA GLU A 85 15.61 16.32 36.53
C GLU A 85 16.77 15.32 36.72
N LEU A 86 17.25 14.67 35.64
CA LEU A 86 18.32 13.68 35.69
C LEU A 86 19.70 14.33 35.86
N THR A 87 20.54 13.69 36.66
CA THR A 87 21.96 14.02 36.85
C THR A 87 22.84 13.00 36.13
N ASP A 88 24.10 13.34 35.84
CA ASP A 88 25.03 12.47 35.09
C ASP A 88 25.35 11.14 35.79
N GLU A 89 24.98 10.99 37.06
CA GLU A 89 25.22 9.80 37.90
C GLU A 89 24.03 8.84 37.98
N ASP A 90 22.90 9.17 37.30
CA ASP A 90 21.68 8.35 37.34
C ASP A 90 21.75 7.16 36.39
N ASP A 91 21.32 5.98 36.89
CA ASP A 91 21.27 4.74 36.08
C ASP A 91 20.13 4.73 35.04
N LEU A 92 19.29 5.76 34.98
CA LEU A 92 18.10 5.84 34.09
C LEU A 92 18.41 6.24 32.63
N TRP A 93 19.66 6.58 32.31
CA TRP A 93 20.04 7.04 30.97
C TRP A 93 19.83 6.00 29.89
N GLU A 94 20.03 4.73 30.17
CA GLU A 94 19.80 3.65 29.20
C GLU A 94 18.30 3.49 28.90
N GLU A 95 17.46 3.50 29.93
CA GLU A 95 16.00 3.42 29.80
C GLU A 95 15.44 4.63 29.04
N MET A 96 15.94 5.82 29.35
CA MET A 96 15.55 7.05 28.64
C MET A 96 15.97 7.03 27.17
N ASN A 97 17.14 6.46 26.85
CA ASN A 97 17.58 6.33 25.47
C ASN A 97 16.67 5.38 24.68
N GLU A 98 16.24 4.28 25.27
CA GLU A 98 15.28 3.36 24.63
C GLU A 98 13.92 4.04 24.38
N GLU A 99 13.42 4.83 25.37
CA GLU A 99 12.18 5.58 25.22
C GLU A 99 12.27 6.66 24.14
N VAL A 100 13.39 7.39 24.06
CA VAL A 100 13.66 8.38 23.01
C VAL A 100 13.70 7.71 21.65
N ASP A 101 14.35 6.57 21.48
CA ASP A 101 14.42 5.81 20.24
C ASP A 101 13.03 5.31 19.81
N GLU A 102 12.20 4.87 20.76
CA GLU A 102 10.83 4.46 20.47
C GLU A 102 9.97 5.65 20.00
N VAL A 103 10.03 6.78 20.73
CA VAL A 103 9.29 7.99 20.33
C VAL A 103 9.78 8.51 19.01
N ALA A 104 11.08 8.49 18.71
CA ALA A 104 11.63 8.87 17.41
C ALA A 104 11.06 8.05 16.27
N LYS A 105 10.95 6.72 16.44
CA LYS A 105 10.33 5.83 15.44
C LYS A 105 8.86 6.17 15.21
N LEU A 106 8.09 6.35 16.27
CA LEU A 106 6.67 6.67 16.17
C LEU A 106 6.41 8.05 15.55
N VAL A 107 7.25 9.04 15.85
CA VAL A 107 7.19 10.38 15.25
C VAL A 107 7.53 10.31 13.77
N GLU A 108 8.56 9.54 13.38
CA GLU A 108 8.92 9.37 11.97
C GLU A 108 7.81 8.64 11.19
N GLU A 109 7.20 7.60 11.75
CA GLU A 109 6.03 6.94 11.15
C GLU A 109 4.87 7.91 10.93
N LEU A 110 4.58 8.76 11.91
CA LEU A 110 3.52 9.74 11.80
C LEU A 110 3.86 10.84 10.79
N ARG A 111 5.13 11.28 10.73
CA ARG A 111 5.65 12.22 9.73
C ARG A 111 5.47 11.66 8.31
N LEU A 112 5.85 10.41 8.10
CA LEU A 112 5.68 9.75 6.81
C LEU A 112 4.19 9.60 6.43
N SER A 113 3.31 9.33 7.39
CA SER A 113 1.87 9.31 7.13
C SER A 113 1.34 10.70 6.72
N ALA A 114 1.94 11.77 7.22
CA ALA A 114 1.60 13.15 6.85
C ALA A 114 1.99 13.53 5.42
N LEU A 115 2.90 12.77 4.78
CA LEU A 115 3.26 12.93 3.37
C LEU A 115 2.21 12.34 2.43
N LEU A 116 1.33 11.49 2.93
CA LEU A 116 0.27 10.85 2.15
C LEU A 116 -0.89 11.84 1.95
N ARG A 117 -0.72 12.80 1.03
CA ARG A 117 -1.66 13.88 0.74
C ARG A 117 -2.49 13.67 -0.52
N GLY A 118 -2.26 12.59 -1.25
CA GLY A 118 -3.02 12.27 -2.45
C GLY A 118 -4.50 12.00 -2.11
N LYS A 119 -5.40 12.38 -3.01
CA LYS A 119 -6.86 12.21 -2.86
C LYS A 119 -7.28 10.80 -2.40
N TYR A 120 -6.51 9.79 -2.80
CA TYR A 120 -6.81 8.38 -2.53
C TYR A 120 -5.86 7.73 -1.52
N ASP A 121 -4.86 8.47 -1.00
CA ASP A 121 -3.80 7.91 -0.16
C ASP A 121 -4.31 7.30 1.15
N SER A 122 -5.43 7.79 1.69
CA SER A 122 -6.05 7.28 2.91
C SER A 122 -6.85 6.00 2.72
N GLY A 123 -7.10 5.60 1.46
CA GLY A 123 -7.98 4.49 1.09
C GLY A 123 -7.28 3.14 1.05
N ASP A 124 -8.11 2.14 0.72
CA ASP A 124 -7.71 0.76 0.52
C ASP A 124 -6.97 0.59 -0.82
N ALA A 125 -6.11 -0.42 -0.92
CA ALA A 125 -5.30 -0.69 -2.09
C ALA A 125 -5.72 -1.98 -2.81
N ILE A 126 -5.85 -1.92 -4.13
CA ILE A 126 -5.95 -3.09 -5.00
C ILE A 126 -4.56 -3.33 -5.59
N LEU A 127 -3.96 -4.47 -5.23
CA LEU A 127 -2.64 -4.85 -5.68
C LEU A 127 -2.76 -6.03 -6.64
N THR A 128 -2.24 -5.84 -7.87
CA THR A 128 -2.24 -6.86 -8.92
C THR A 128 -0.80 -7.26 -9.23
N ILE A 129 -0.50 -8.53 -9.09
CA ILE A 129 0.80 -9.12 -9.42
C ILE A 129 0.66 -9.94 -10.69
N GLN A 130 1.60 -9.79 -11.62
CA GLN A 130 1.63 -10.58 -12.84
C GLN A 130 3.04 -11.13 -13.10
N ALA A 131 3.11 -12.41 -13.41
CA ALA A 131 4.36 -13.04 -13.84
C ALA A 131 4.82 -12.42 -15.16
N GLY A 132 6.08 -12.00 -15.20
CA GLY A 132 6.71 -11.47 -16.40
C GLY A 132 7.37 -12.56 -17.26
N ALA A 133 8.37 -12.16 -18.04
CA ALA A 133 9.16 -13.11 -18.82
C ALA A 133 9.99 -14.03 -17.90
N GLY A 134 9.95 -15.32 -18.14
CA GLY A 134 10.71 -16.33 -17.37
C GLY A 134 9.98 -17.66 -17.17
N GLY A 135 8.81 -17.85 -17.76
CA GLY A 135 8.06 -19.12 -17.66
C GLY A 135 7.72 -19.49 -16.20
N THR A 136 7.87 -20.76 -15.84
CA THR A 136 7.58 -21.29 -14.50
C THR A 136 8.33 -20.55 -13.39
N GLU A 137 9.56 -20.12 -13.64
CA GLU A 137 10.36 -19.35 -12.68
C GLU A 137 9.74 -17.98 -12.35
N ALA A 138 9.19 -17.29 -13.36
CA ALA A 138 8.50 -16.01 -13.15
C ALA A 138 7.16 -16.20 -12.43
N GLN A 139 6.47 -17.33 -12.70
CA GLN A 139 5.24 -17.69 -12.00
C GLN A 139 5.48 -17.97 -10.50
N ASP A 140 6.55 -18.67 -10.17
CA ASP A 140 6.97 -18.89 -8.78
C ASP A 140 7.39 -17.58 -8.11
N TRP A 141 8.11 -16.71 -8.84
CA TRP A 141 8.44 -15.39 -8.33
C TRP A 141 7.21 -14.53 -8.02
N ALA A 142 6.20 -14.56 -8.86
CA ALA A 142 4.94 -13.85 -8.62
C ALA A 142 4.23 -14.37 -7.35
N GLU A 143 4.25 -15.68 -7.09
CA GLU A 143 3.70 -16.27 -5.87
C GLU A 143 4.49 -15.85 -4.61
N MET A 144 5.83 -15.81 -4.72
CA MET A 144 6.69 -15.31 -3.64
C MET A 144 6.37 -13.86 -3.29
N LEU A 145 6.14 -12.99 -4.29
CA LEU A 145 5.73 -11.60 -4.07
C LEU A 145 4.34 -11.51 -3.43
N LEU A 146 3.38 -12.31 -3.87
CA LEU A 146 2.05 -12.37 -3.27
C LEU A 146 2.14 -12.69 -1.78
N ARG A 147 2.96 -13.70 -1.41
CA ARG A 147 3.21 -14.06 -0.02
C ARG A 147 3.88 -12.92 0.75
N MET A 148 4.86 -12.24 0.16
CA MET A 148 5.56 -11.10 0.78
C MET A 148 4.58 -9.97 1.11
N TYR A 149 3.72 -9.57 0.16
CA TYR A 149 2.74 -8.49 0.39
C TYR A 149 1.64 -8.91 1.37
N THR A 150 1.21 -10.17 1.34
CA THR A 150 0.25 -10.67 2.32
C THR A 150 0.82 -10.60 3.74
N ARG A 151 2.09 -11.01 3.93
CA ARG A 151 2.76 -10.92 5.24
C ARG A 151 3.01 -9.48 5.69
N TYR A 152 3.33 -8.59 4.75
CA TYR A 152 3.41 -7.16 5.05
C TYR A 152 2.08 -6.62 5.56
N ALA A 153 1.00 -6.96 4.86
CA ALA A 153 -0.35 -6.54 5.25
C ALA A 153 -0.73 -7.06 6.65
N ASP A 154 -0.45 -8.34 6.93
CA ASP A 154 -0.68 -8.94 8.26
C ASP A 154 0.11 -8.20 9.36
N LYS A 155 1.40 -7.91 9.13
CA LYS A 155 2.22 -7.15 10.09
C LYS A 155 1.69 -5.74 10.36
N ARG A 156 1.07 -5.12 9.35
CA ARG A 156 0.46 -3.77 9.47
C ARG A 156 -0.97 -3.81 10.03
N GLY A 157 -1.50 -5.00 10.30
CA GLY A 157 -2.89 -5.19 10.75
C GLY A 157 -3.92 -4.89 9.65
N TYR A 158 -3.53 -4.95 8.38
CA TYR A 158 -4.42 -4.80 7.25
C TYR A 158 -5.17 -6.09 6.96
N LYS A 159 -6.40 -5.97 6.46
CA LYS A 159 -7.17 -7.13 6.02
C LYS A 159 -6.87 -7.39 4.54
N VAL A 160 -6.52 -8.63 4.22
CA VAL A 160 -6.29 -9.07 2.83
C VAL A 160 -7.48 -9.89 2.33
N THR A 161 -7.98 -9.54 1.15
CA THR A 161 -9.03 -10.29 0.44
C THR A 161 -8.54 -10.61 -0.96
N VAL A 162 -8.46 -11.89 -1.30
CA VAL A 162 -8.08 -12.32 -2.66
C VAL A 162 -9.27 -12.11 -3.59
N ILE A 163 -9.11 -11.27 -4.61
CA ILE A 163 -10.13 -11.00 -5.64
C ILE A 163 -10.01 -12.00 -6.78
N ASP A 164 -8.79 -12.23 -7.26
CA ASP A 164 -8.50 -13.18 -8.33
C ASP A 164 -7.14 -13.84 -8.11
N ASN A 165 -7.04 -15.11 -8.48
CA ASN A 165 -5.80 -15.86 -8.45
C ASN A 165 -5.80 -16.88 -9.61
N THR A 166 -4.89 -16.69 -10.54
CA THR A 166 -4.71 -17.56 -11.70
C THR A 166 -3.48 -18.44 -11.51
N PRO A 167 -3.66 -19.75 -11.27
CA PRO A 167 -2.54 -20.69 -11.06
C PRO A 167 -1.58 -20.73 -12.24
N GLY A 168 -0.31 -21.03 -11.97
CA GLY A 168 0.71 -21.30 -12.95
C GLY A 168 0.57 -22.68 -13.62
N ASP A 169 1.28 -22.87 -14.73
CA ASP A 169 1.20 -24.12 -15.50
C ASP A 169 1.97 -25.30 -14.87
N GLY A 170 2.83 -25.06 -13.91
CA GLY A 170 3.64 -26.10 -13.24
C GLY A 170 3.98 -25.75 -11.81
N ALA A 171 4.16 -24.46 -11.49
CA ALA A 171 4.38 -23.91 -10.16
C ALA A 171 3.98 -22.44 -10.14
N GLY A 172 3.73 -21.90 -8.95
CA GLY A 172 3.45 -20.50 -8.75
C GLY A 172 2.12 -20.03 -9.36
N ILE A 173 2.04 -18.76 -9.66
CA ILE A 173 0.85 -18.08 -10.21
C ILE A 173 1.17 -17.31 -11.48
N LYS A 174 0.25 -17.29 -12.45
CA LYS A 174 0.32 -16.40 -13.62
C LYS A 174 0.03 -14.96 -13.22
N GLY A 175 -0.90 -14.78 -12.30
CA GLY A 175 -1.26 -13.51 -11.73
C GLY A 175 -2.19 -13.66 -10.55
N ALA A 176 -2.21 -12.65 -9.68
CA ALA A 176 -3.16 -12.53 -8.59
C ALA A 176 -3.54 -11.07 -8.38
N THR A 177 -4.78 -10.86 -7.96
CA THR A 177 -5.28 -9.55 -7.52
C THR A 177 -5.80 -9.67 -6.11
N ILE A 178 -5.28 -8.84 -5.21
CA ILE A 178 -5.69 -8.79 -3.81
C ILE A 178 -6.17 -7.39 -3.44
N LEU A 179 -7.18 -7.32 -2.60
CA LEU A 179 -7.61 -6.09 -1.91
C LEU A 179 -6.95 -6.07 -0.53
N ILE A 180 -6.26 -4.99 -0.23
CA ILE A 180 -5.62 -4.73 1.06
C ILE A 180 -6.35 -3.57 1.71
N SER A 181 -7.15 -3.88 2.74
CA SER A 181 -7.99 -2.90 3.41
C SER A 181 -7.37 -2.46 4.73
N GLY A 182 -7.15 -1.16 4.86
CA GLY A 182 -6.60 -0.55 6.06
C GLY A 182 -6.25 0.91 5.87
N ALA A 183 -6.02 1.62 6.96
CA ALA A 183 -5.71 3.04 6.93
C ALA A 183 -4.43 3.32 6.14
N ASN A 184 -4.53 4.18 5.13
CA ASN A 184 -3.43 4.58 4.24
C ASN A 184 -2.79 3.41 3.45
N ALA A 185 -3.51 2.30 3.25
CA ALA A 185 -2.95 1.14 2.54
C ALA A 185 -2.49 1.51 1.13
N TYR A 186 -3.31 2.24 0.35
CA TYR A 186 -2.90 2.71 -0.96
C TYR A 186 -1.73 3.69 -0.90
N GLY A 187 -1.75 4.63 0.04
CA GLY A 187 -0.71 5.65 0.19
C GLY A 187 0.69 5.05 0.37
N TYR A 188 0.81 3.98 1.16
CA TYR A 188 2.07 3.26 1.33
C TYR A 188 2.38 2.36 0.13
N LEU A 189 1.44 1.54 -0.29
CA LEU A 189 1.67 0.52 -1.31
C LEU A 189 1.86 1.06 -2.72
N LYS A 190 1.41 2.30 -3.04
CA LYS A 190 1.70 2.95 -4.32
C LYS A 190 3.19 3.04 -4.63
N ALA A 191 4.04 3.08 -3.59
CA ALA A 191 5.49 3.02 -3.69
C ALA A 191 6.01 1.69 -4.28
N GLU A 192 5.24 0.62 -4.20
CA GLU A 192 5.61 -0.72 -4.68
C GLU A 192 5.26 -0.98 -6.14
N LYS A 193 4.62 0.00 -6.80
CA LYS A 193 4.25 -0.11 -8.22
C LYS A 193 5.48 -0.14 -9.11
N GLY A 194 5.62 -1.22 -9.89
CA GLY A 194 6.71 -1.38 -10.86
C GLY A 194 7.13 -2.82 -11.10
N VAL A 195 8.32 -3.00 -11.66
CA VAL A 195 8.87 -4.31 -11.96
C VAL A 195 9.86 -4.76 -10.89
N HIS A 196 9.66 -5.96 -10.38
CA HIS A 196 10.48 -6.61 -9.38
C HIS A 196 11.32 -7.71 -10.04
N ARG A 197 12.64 -7.62 -9.90
CA ARG A 197 13.59 -8.55 -10.50
C ARG A 197 14.14 -9.51 -9.45
N LEU A 198 14.05 -10.80 -9.72
CA LEU A 198 14.67 -11.88 -8.93
C LEU A 198 15.89 -12.43 -9.63
N VAL A 199 16.96 -12.67 -8.88
CA VAL A 199 18.16 -13.40 -9.30
C VAL A 199 18.45 -14.48 -8.28
N ARG A 200 18.25 -15.75 -8.67
CA ARG A 200 18.51 -16.92 -7.80
C ARG A 200 18.97 -18.14 -8.60
N ILE A 201 19.41 -19.18 -7.89
CA ILE A 201 19.53 -20.52 -8.47
C ILE A 201 18.12 -21.07 -8.64
N SER A 202 17.77 -21.49 -9.86
CA SER A 202 16.44 -22.00 -10.16
C SER A 202 16.20 -23.37 -9.51
N PRO A 203 15.11 -23.54 -8.75
CA PRO A 203 14.70 -24.86 -8.24
C PRO A 203 14.13 -25.75 -9.35
N PHE A 204 13.83 -25.22 -10.53
CA PHE A 204 13.25 -25.93 -11.66
C PHE A 204 14.31 -26.33 -12.69
N ASP A 205 15.56 -25.86 -12.58
CA ASP A 205 16.66 -26.21 -13.47
C ASP A 205 17.53 -27.31 -12.83
N SER A 206 17.52 -28.48 -13.43
CA SER A 206 18.34 -29.63 -12.98
C SER A 206 19.85 -29.35 -12.94
N ASN A 207 20.32 -28.35 -13.70
CA ASN A 207 21.73 -27.93 -13.73
C ASN A 207 22.04 -26.86 -12.68
N ALA A 208 21.11 -26.51 -11.79
CA ALA A 208 21.27 -25.51 -10.74
C ALA A 208 21.86 -24.16 -11.24
N ARG A 209 21.49 -23.74 -12.45
CA ARG A 209 21.96 -22.47 -13.02
C ARG A 209 21.24 -21.28 -12.40
N ARG A 210 21.95 -20.16 -12.42
CA ARG A 210 21.40 -18.87 -11.98
C ARG A 210 20.45 -18.32 -13.05
N HIS A 211 19.21 -18.04 -12.66
CA HIS A 211 18.19 -17.46 -13.49
C HIS A 211 17.80 -16.06 -13.02
N THR A 212 17.29 -15.28 -13.96
CA THR A 212 16.71 -13.95 -13.69
C THR A 212 15.25 -13.99 -14.11
N SER A 213 14.36 -13.60 -13.20
CA SER A 213 12.92 -13.57 -13.44
C SER A 213 12.35 -12.21 -13.08
N PHE A 214 11.27 -11.85 -13.73
CA PHE A 214 10.60 -10.58 -13.54
C PHE A 214 9.13 -10.81 -13.20
N ALA A 215 8.60 -9.98 -12.31
CA ALA A 215 7.18 -9.89 -12.08
C ALA A 215 6.81 -8.40 -11.96
N SER A 216 5.65 -8.03 -12.45
CA SER A 216 5.12 -6.67 -12.32
C SER A 216 4.14 -6.60 -11.16
N VAL A 217 4.21 -5.52 -10.41
CA VAL A 217 3.26 -5.15 -9.36
C VAL A 217 2.57 -3.87 -9.79
N GLU A 218 1.26 -3.90 -9.85
CA GLU A 218 0.42 -2.75 -10.09
C GLU A 218 -0.38 -2.45 -8.83
N VAL A 219 -0.43 -1.19 -8.43
CA VAL A 219 -1.17 -0.76 -7.25
C VAL A 219 -2.14 0.33 -7.65
N MET A 220 -3.40 0.17 -7.25
CA MET A 220 -4.50 1.08 -7.53
C MET A 220 -5.29 1.35 -6.25
N PRO A 221 -5.92 2.53 -6.11
CA PRO A 221 -6.84 2.77 -5.02
C PRO A 221 -8.15 1.99 -5.22
N GLU A 222 -8.75 1.53 -4.12
CA GLU A 222 -10.15 1.14 -4.13
C GLU A 222 -11.03 2.40 -4.11
N ILE A 223 -11.85 2.56 -5.14
CA ILE A 223 -12.79 3.68 -5.23
C ILE A 223 -14.19 3.15 -4.99
N GLU A 224 -14.69 3.36 -3.77
CA GLU A 224 -16.01 2.84 -3.35
C GLU A 224 -17.19 3.51 -4.07
N ASN A 225 -17.05 4.79 -4.46
CA ASN A 225 -18.06 5.54 -5.20
C ASN A 225 -17.38 6.68 -5.95
N SER A 226 -17.15 6.54 -7.23
CA SER A 226 -16.81 7.70 -8.05
C SER A 226 -18.08 8.20 -8.73
N ASP A 227 -18.75 9.17 -8.12
CA ASP A 227 -19.72 10.03 -8.82
C ASP A 227 -19.03 10.86 -9.92
N GLU A 228 -17.69 10.82 -9.97
CA GLU A 228 -16.86 11.56 -10.93
C GLU A 228 -16.53 10.77 -12.22
N ILE A 229 -16.68 9.42 -12.24
CA ILE A 229 -16.48 8.63 -13.45
C ILE A 229 -17.81 7.98 -13.82
N GLU A 230 -18.56 8.65 -14.68
CA GLU A 230 -19.79 8.12 -15.24
C GLU A 230 -19.44 7.00 -16.25
N ILE A 231 -19.58 5.75 -15.83
CA ILE A 231 -19.41 4.59 -16.70
C ILE A 231 -20.79 4.25 -17.28
N LYS A 232 -20.96 4.48 -18.56
CA LYS A 232 -22.20 4.11 -19.26
C LYS A 232 -22.22 2.60 -19.51
N ASP A 233 -23.34 1.95 -19.27
CA ASP A 233 -23.51 0.52 -19.55
C ASP A 233 -23.26 0.19 -21.04
N SER A 234 -23.49 1.14 -21.96
CA SER A 234 -23.19 1.04 -23.39
C SER A 234 -21.71 0.85 -23.69
N ASP A 235 -20.84 1.33 -22.81
CA ASP A 235 -19.39 1.32 -22.98
C ASP A 235 -18.74 0.07 -22.36
N LEU A 236 -19.58 -0.80 -21.78
CA LEU A 236 -19.16 -2.04 -21.15
C LEU A 236 -19.55 -3.25 -22.00
N LYS A 237 -18.60 -4.15 -22.20
CA LYS A 237 -18.87 -5.52 -22.64
C LYS A 237 -18.64 -6.46 -21.46
N ILE A 238 -19.71 -7.10 -21.00
CA ILE A 238 -19.68 -8.02 -19.87
C ILE A 238 -19.86 -9.44 -20.40
N ASP A 239 -18.84 -10.27 -20.19
CA ASP A 239 -18.87 -11.68 -20.55
C ASP A 239 -18.84 -12.52 -19.27
N THR A 240 -19.69 -13.52 -19.17
CA THR A 240 -19.69 -14.50 -18.08
C THR A 240 -19.09 -15.81 -18.57
N PHE A 241 -18.37 -16.52 -17.71
CA PHE A 241 -17.74 -17.78 -18.05
C PHE A 241 -17.55 -18.67 -16.81
N HIS A 242 -17.20 -19.92 -17.03
CA HIS A 242 -16.92 -20.85 -15.94
C HIS A 242 -15.63 -20.47 -15.23
N ALA A 243 -15.66 -20.41 -13.89
CA ALA A 243 -14.47 -20.17 -13.10
C ALA A 243 -13.45 -21.29 -13.33
N GLY A 244 -12.18 -20.93 -13.60
CA GLY A 244 -11.08 -21.89 -13.72
C GLY A 244 -10.52 -22.23 -12.34
N GLY A 245 -10.29 -23.53 -12.06
CA GLY A 245 -9.65 -23.98 -10.84
C GLY A 245 -10.00 -25.42 -10.49
N CYS A 246 -9.28 -26.02 -9.51
CA CYS A 246 -9.59 -27.34 -8.93
C CYS A 246 -10.83 -27.25 -8.04
N GLY A 247 -12.01 -27.25 -8.63
CA GLY A 247 -13.30 -27.14 -7.93
C GLY A 247 -14.21 -28.33 -8.19
N GLY A 248 -15.11 -28.62 -7.22
CA GLY A 248 -16.11 -29.66 -7.34
C GLY A 248 -17.23 -29.31 -8.33
N GLN A 249 -18.28 -30.14 -8.40
CA GLN A 249 -19.36 -30.10 -9.38
C GLN A 249 -20.02 -28.71 -9.56
N GLY A 250 -20.04 -27.83 -8.55
CA GLY A 250 -20.61 -26.48 -8.63
C GLY A 250 -19.77 -25.45 -9.40
N VAL A 251 -18.44 -25.65 -9.49
CA VAL A 251 -17.53 -24.74 -10.24
C VAL A 251 -17.64 -24.99 -11.76
N ASN A 252 -17.90 -26.21 -12.13
CA ASN A 252 -17.98 -26.63 -13.55
C ASN A 252 -19.37 -26.44 -14.17
N THR A 253 -20.39 -26.07 -13.38
CA THR A 253 -21.78 -25.97 -13.86
C THR A 253 -22.36 -24.56 -13.87
N THR A 254 -21.70 -23.58 -13.19
CA THR A 254 -22.21 -22.19 -13.10
C THR A 254 -21.23 -21.18 -13.66
N ASP A 255 -21.72 -20.33 -14.55
CA ASP A 255 -20.97 -19.18 -15.11
C ASP A 255 -20.88 -18.05 -14.07
N SER A 256 -20.14 -18.31 -12.98
CA SER A 256 -19.98 -17.33 -11.89
C SER A 256 -18.86 -16.30 -12.13
N ALA A 257 -17.88 -16.63 -12.98
CA ALA A 257 -16.81 -15.71 -13.33
C ALA A 257 -17.29 -14.62 -14.29
N VAL A 258 -16.84 -13.39 -14.04
CA VAL A 258 -17.23 -12.21 -14.81
C VAL A 258 -15.98 -11.54 -15.38
N ARG A 259 -16.03 -11.24 -16.67
CA ARG A 259 -15.05 -10.41 -17.40
C ARG A 259 -15.75 -9.15 -17.88
N ILE A 260 -15.25 -7.99 -17.46
CA ILE A 260 -15.73 -6.69 -17.90
C ILE A 260 -14.64 -6.07 -18.78
N ARG A 261 -15.03 -5.67 -20.00
CA ARG A 261 -14.18 -4.90 -20.90
C ARG A 261 -14.80 -3.53 -21.12
N HIS A 262 -14.06 -2.48 -20.81
CA HIS A 262 -14.43 -1.11 -21.13
C HIS A 262 -14.01 -0.83 -22.57
N ILE A 263 -15.00 -0.60 -23.44
CA ILE A 263 -14.78 -0.50 -24.89
C ILE A 263 -13.88 0.69 -25.27
N PRO A 264 -14.10 1.92 -24.72
CA PRO A 264 -13.32 3.08 -25.12
C PRO A 264 -11.85 3.00 -24.74
N THR A 265 -11.52 2.42 -23.57
CA THR A 265 -10.13 2.34 -23.06
C THR A 265 -9.46 1.00 -23.33
N GLY A 266 -10.23 -0.03 -23.71
CA GLY A 266 -9.73 -1.37 -23.90
C GLY A 266 -9.36 -2.12 -22.62
N ILE A 267 -9.58 -1.54 -21.45
CA ILE A 267 -9.29 -2.17 -20.16
C ILE A 267 -10.16 -3.40 -19.97
N VAL A 268 -9.53 -4.50 -19.57
CA VAL A 268 -10.20 -5.76 -19.22
C VAL A 268 -9.96 -6.08 -17.76
N VAL A 269 -11.05 -6.40 -17.06
CA VAL A 269 -11.04 -6.84 -15.67
C VAL A 269 -11.75 -8.18 -15.58
N THR A 270 -11.16 -9.14 -14.86
CA THR A 270 -11.75 -10.46 -14.62
C THR A 270 -11.87 -10.70 -13.13
N CYS A 271 -13.01 -11.21 -12.69
CA CYS A 271 -13.25 -11.61 -11.30
C CYS A 271 -13.93 -12.97 -11.23
N GLN A 272 -13.39 -13.91 -10.42
CA GLN A 272 -13.91 -15.28 -10.30
C GLN A 272 -13.90 -15.83 -8.86
N ASN A 273 -13.68 -14.94 -7.88
CA ASN A 273 -13.41 -15.35 -6.48
C ASN A 273 -14.67 -15.69 -5.69
N GLN A 274 -15.82 -15.15 -6.04
CA GLN A 274 -17.06 -15.35 -5.32
C GLN A 274 -17.94 -16.40 -6.04
N ARG A 275 -18.78 -17.12 -5.26
CA ARG A 275 -19.77 -18.05 -5.81
C ARG A 275 -20.93 -17.33 -6.51
N SER A 276 -21.14 -16.07 -6.20
CA SER A 276 -22.20 -15.23 -6.76
C SER A 276 -21.67 -14.41 -7.94
N GLN A 277 -22.29 -14.56 -9.10
CA GLN A 277 -22.03 -13.75 -10.30
C GLN A 277 -22.22 -12.25 -10.02
N ILE A 278 -23.23 -11.88 -9.20
CA ILE A 278 -23.52 -10.48 -8.87
C ILE A 278 -22.37 -9.87 -8.09
N GLN A 279 -21.85 -10.57 -7.07
CA GLN A 279 -20.71 -10.09 -6.30
C GLN A 279 -19.44 -9.99 -7.15
N ASN A 280 -19.17 -10.96 -8.03
CA ASN A 280 -18.04 -10.88 -8.97
C ASN A 280 -18.18 -9.70 -9.93
N ARG A 281 -19.41 -9.38 -10.37
CA ARG A 281 -19.67 -8.20 -11.22
C ARG A 281 -19.39 -6.90 -10.45
N GLU A 282 -19.85 -6.78 -9.22
CA GLU A 282 -19.60 -5.59 -8.39
C GLU A 282 -18.10 -5.38 -8.13
N PHE A 283 -17.38 -6.44 -7.76
CA PHE A 283 -15.94 -6.39 -7.60
C PHE A 283 -15.21 -5.99 -8.89
N ALA A 284 -15.56 -6.61 -10.01
CA ALA A 284 -14.97 -6.27 -11.30
C ALA A 284 -15.24 -4.80 -11.69
N MET A 285 -16.44 -4.27 -11.39
CA MET A 285 -16.79 -2.87 -11.60
C MET A 285 -15.95 -1.93 -10.72
N ASN A 286 -15.72 -2.26 -9.47
CA ASN A 286 -14.89 -1.46 -8.57
C ASN A 286 -13.43 -1.42 -9.03
N VAL A 287 -12.89 -2.57 -9.46
CA VAL A 287 -11.55 -2.63 -10.07
C VAL A 287 -11.47 -1.79 -11.35
N LEU A 288 -12.50 -1.85 -12.19
CA LEU A 288 -12.56 -1.06 -13.43
C LEU A 288 -12.58 0.45 -13.13
N ARG A 289 -13.39 0.88 -12.14
CA ARG A 289 -13.43 2.29 -11.69
C ARG A 289 -12.05 2.75 -11.22
N GLY A 290 -11.35 1.92 -10.42
CA GLY A 290 -9.98 2.23 -9.98
C GLY A 290 -9.01 2.41 -11.14
N LYS A 291 -9.07 1.54 -12.17
CA LYS A 291 -8.24 1.67 -13.37
C LYS A 291 -8.56 2.92 -14.18
N LEU A 292 -9.82 3.26 -14.30
CA LEU A 292 -10.24 4.48 -15.02
C LEU A 292 -9.83 5.76 -14.28
N ALA A 293 -9.95 5.78 -12.95
CA ALA A 293 -9.46 6.89 -12.13
C ALA A 293 -7.96 7.11 -12.27
N GLN A 294 -7.18 6.03 -12.25
CA GLN A 294 -5.75 6.12 -12.47
C GLN A 294 -5.40 6.67 -13.87
N LEU A 295 -6.10 6.22 -14.91
CA LEU A 295 -5.93 6.76 -16.26
C LEU A 295 -6.24 8.25 -16.34
N GLN A 296 -7.29 8.70 -15.66
CA GLN A 296 -7.66 10.12 -15.60
C GLN A 296 -6.60 10.94 -14.87
N GLU A 297 -6.08 10.43 -13.75
CA GLU A 297 -4.99 11.07 -13.02
C GLU A 297 -3.69 11.13 -13.85
N GLU A 298 -3.34 10.04 -14.56
CA GLU A 298 -2.20 10.01 -15.48
C GLU A 298 -2.36 10.98 -16.65
N GLN A 299 -3.58 11.15 -17.16
CA GLN A 299 -3.89 12.13 -18.21
C GLN A 299 -3.75 13.55 -17.70
N GLN A 300 -4.29 13.87 -16.52
CA GLN A 300 -4.12 15.18 -15.89
C GLN A 300 -2.64 15.47 -15.60
N GLN A 301 -1.86 14.48 -15.14
CA GLN A 301 -0.42 14.64 -14.94
C GLN A 301 0.35 14.80 -16.27
N LYS A 302 -0.11 14.19 -17.36
CA LYS A 302 0.46 14.40 -18.70
C LYS A 302 0.19 15.80 -19.20
N ASP A 303 -1.03 16.28 -19.04
CA ASP A 303 -1.43 17.63 -19.42
C ASP A 303 -0.63 18.69 -18.65
N ILE A 304 -0.39 18.45 -17.36
CA ILE A 304 0.46 19.31 -16.52
C ILE A 304 1.94 19.23 -16.98
N LYS A 305 2.42 18.04 -17.35
CA LYS A 305 3.80 17.85 -17.84
C LYS A 305 4.02 18.38 -19.25
N GLU A 306 3.01 18.35 -20.13
CA GLU A 306 3.07 18.99 -21.44
C GLU A 306 3.16 20.52 -21.33
N VAL A 307 2.48 21.09 -20.33
CA VAL A 307 2.62 22.51 -20.00
C VAL A 307 4.00 22.84 -19.36
N GLN A 308 4.65 21.87 -18.69
CA GLN A 308 5.94 22.02 -18.02
C GLN A 308 7.16 21.62 -18.87
N GLY A 309 6.97 21.08 -20.08
CA GLY A 309 8.06 20.71 -21.02
C GLY A 309 8.69 19.32 -20.75
N THR A 310 8.82 18.60 -21.82
CA THR A 310 9.33 17.25 -22.11
C THR A 310 10.16 16.54 -21.03
N LEU A 311 9.61 15.51 -20.41
CA LEU A 311 10.38 14.46 -19.75
C LEU A 311 10.44 13.20 -20.63
N LYS A 312 11.65 12.64 -20.77
CA LYS A 312 12.00 11.55 -21.67
C LYS A 312 11.20 10.27 -21.40
N LYS A 313 10.71 9.62 -22.46
CA LYS A 313 10.15 8.27 -22.47
C LYS A 313 11.14 7.26 -21.86
N ILE A 314 10.64 6.47 -20.91
CA ILE A 314 11.39 5.40 -20.24
C ILE A 314 10.85 4.06 -20.74
N GLU A 315 11.59 3.41 -21.63
CA GLU A 315 11.19 2.14 -22.25
C GLU A 315 12.03 0.94 -21.82
N TRP A 316 12.87 0.88 -20.87
CA TRP A 316 13.61 -0.29 -20.33
C TRP A 316 14.18 -0.08 -18.92
N GLY A 317 13.66 0.88 -18.16
CA GLY A 317 14.14 1.25 -16.83
C GLY A 317 13.10 1.18 -15.72
N SER A 318 11.99 0.46 -15.90
CA SER A 318 10.91 0.41 -14.89
C SER A 318 11.13 -0.57 -13.74
N GLN A 319 12.33 -1.16 -13.61
CA GLN A 319 12.69 -1.96 -12.44
C GLN A 319 12.80 -1.06 -11.21
N ILE A 320 11.97 -1.34 -10.22
CA ILE A 320 12.01 -0.60 -8.96
C ILE A 320 12.93 -1.28 -7.94
N ARG A 321 12.94 -2.63 -7.92
CA ARG A 321 13.69 -3.37 -6.91
C ARG A 321 14.31 -4.65 -7.45
N ASN A 322 15.57 -4.91 -7.04
CA ASN A 322 16.29 -6.12 -7.35
C ASN A 322 16.42 -6.99 -6.11
N TYR A 323 16.09 -8.27 -6.25
CA TYR A 323 16.21 -9.28 -5.21
C TYR A 323 17.25 -10.30 -5.67
N VAL A 324 18.40 -10.30 -5.04
CA VAL A 324 19.53 -11.20 -5.35
C VAL A 324 19.68 -12.21 -4.23
N PHE A 325 19.53 -13.50 -4.54
CA PHE A 325 19.66 -14.60 -3.59
C PHE A 325 20.99 -15.37 -3.80
N CYS A 326 21.62 -15.19 -4.95
CA CYS A 326 22.88 -15.84 -5.31
C CYS A 326 23.65 -14.98 -6.37
N PRO A 327 24.99 -14.79 -6.24
CA PRO A 327 25.94 -15.43 -5.31
C PRO A 327 26.00 -14.77 -3.91
N TYR A 328 25.41 -13.63 -3.73
CA TYR A 328 25.28 -12.91 -2.47
C TYR A 328 23.81 -12.59 -2.22
N THR A 329 23.44 -12.27 -0.99
CA THR A 329 22.08 -11.87 -0.62
C THR A 329 21.99 -10.36 -0.57
N LEU A 330 21.08 -9.79 -1.36
CA LEU A 330 20.84 -8.35 -1.41
C LEU A 330 19.45 -8.05 -1.95
N VAL A 331 18.73 -7.14 -1.30
CA VAL A 331 17.58 -6.47 -1.88
C VAL A 331 17.91 -4.99 -2.01
N LYS A 332 17.79 -4.44 -3.22
CA LYS A 332 18.11 -3.04 -3.51
C LYS A 332 16.99 -2.38 -4.28
N ASP A 333 16.50 -1.24 -3.79
CA ASP A 333 15.61 -0.35 -4.54
C ASP A 333 16.45 0.59 -5.42
N LEU A 334 16.16 0.58 -6.72
CA LEU A 334 16.92 1.37 -7.70
C LEU A 334 16.52 2.84 -7.72
N ARG A 335 15.41 3.19 -7.10
CA ARG A 335 14.89 4.57 -7.06
C ARG A 335 15.51 5.35 -5.91
N THR A 336 15.71 4.69 -4.76
CA THR A 336 16.20 5.33 -3.52
C THR A 336 17.64 4.97 -3.21
N ASP A 337 18.18 3.92 -3.85
CA ASP A 337 19.46 3.29 -3.54
C ASP A 337 19.50 2.61 -2.16
N TYR A 338 18.36 2.56 -1.45
CA TYR A 338 18.28 1.81 -0.20
C TYR A 338 18.46 0.30 -0.45
N GLU A 339 19.29 -0.34 0.39
CA GLU A 339 19.60 -1.76 0.23
C GLU A 339 19.72 -2.46 1.58
N THR A 340 19.40 -3.77 1.60
CA THR A 340 19.56 -4.64 2.76
C THR A 340 20.02 -6.02 2.34
N SER A 341 20.90 -6.63 3.14
CA SER A 341 21.33 -8.02 2.95
C SER A 341 20.34 -9.05 3.53
N ASN A 342 19.38 -8.61 4.37
CA ASN A 342 18.41 -9.49 5.03
C ASN A 342 17.22 -9.79 4.10
N VAL A 343 17.49 -10.58 3.05
CA VAL A 343 16.49 -10.98 2.06
C VAL A 343 15.36 -11.77 2.71
N GLY A 344 15.65 -12.58 3.74
CA GLY A 344 14.65 -13.37 4.45
C GLY A 344 13.58 -12.49 5.10
N ALA A 345 13.99 -11.46 5.84
CA ALA A 345 13.06 -10.50 6.46
C ALA A 345 12.19 -9.80 5.43
N VAL A 346 12.79 -9.36 4.30
CA VAL A 346 12.05 -8.72 3.21
C VAL A 346 10.99 -9.67 2.64
N MET A 347 11.34 -10.94 2.36
CA MET A 347 10.37 -11.92 1.85
C MET A 347 9.32 -12.30 2.89
N ASP A 348 9.58 -12.06 4.16
CA ASP A 348 8.62 -12.19 5.25
C ASP A 348 7.81 -10.90 5.50
N GLY A 349 7.88 -9.94 4.57
CA GLY A 349 7.06 -8.74 4.57
C GLY A 349 7.68 -7.52 5.26
N ASP A 350 8.99 -7.53 5.53
CA ASP A 350 9.69 -6.36 6.08
C ASP A 350 10.14 -5.43 4.95
N ILE A 351 9.16 -4.72 4.35
CA ILE A 351 9.37 -3.81 3.23
C ILE A 351 9.15 -2.34 3.59
N GLN A 352 8.80 -2.05 4.85
CA GLN A 352 8.42 -0.71 5.28
C GLN A 352 9.52 0.34 5.03
N GLU A 353 10.80 -0.01 5.26
CA GLU A 353 11.91 0.93 5.05
C GLU A 353 12.09 1.31 3.57
N PHE A 354 11.85 0.38 2.64
CA PHE A 354 11.86 0.70 1.20
C PHE A 354 10.77 1.71 0.85
N ILE A 355 9.58 1.55 1.44
CA ILE A 355 8.45 2.46 1.27
C ILE A 355 8.77 3.83 1.87
N ASN A 356 9.32 3.85 3.08
CA ASN A 356 9.71 5.05 3.80
C ASN A 356 10.74 5.89 3.00
N GLU A 357 11.79 5.24 2.52
CA GLU A 357 12.82 5.91 1.72
C GLU A 357 12.28 6.45 0.38
N TYR A 358 11.35 5.73 -0.24
CA TYR A 358 10.68 6.22 -1.43
C TYR A 358 9.82 7.46 -1.13
N LEU A 359 9.06 7.45 -0.04
CA LEU A 359 8.23 8.59 0.37
C LEU A 359 9.09 9.82 0.70
N LYS A 360 10.19 9.65 1.45
CA LYS A 360 11.16 10.73 1.72
C LYS A 360 11.70 11.36 0.44
N LYS A 361 12.08 10.53 -0.53
CA LYS A 361 12.63 11.02 -1.81
C LYS A 361 11.59 11.69 -2.69
N SER A 362 10.31 11.32 -2.56
CA SER A 362 9.23 11.96 -3.31
C SER A 362 8.87 13.36 -2.78
N GLU A 363 9.33 13.72 -1.57
CA GLU A 363 9.17 15.04 -0.95
C GLU A 363 10.27 16.03 -1.40
N ALA A 364 11.45 15.52 -1.76
CA ALA A 364 12.61 16.31 -2.17
C ALA A 364 12.54 16.70 -3.65
#